data_432fba825d65cf348868de25e3bed177
#
_entry.id   432fba825d65cf348868de25e3bed177
#
_cell.length_a   1.000
_cell.length_b   1.000
_cell.length_c   1.000
_cell.angle_alpha   90.00
_cell.angle_beta   90.00
_cell.angle_gamma   90.00
#
_symmetry.space_group_name_H-M   'P 1'
#
loop_
_entity.id
_entity.type
_entity.pdbx_description
1 polymer ?
#
loop_
_entity_poly.entity_id
_entity_poly.type
_entity_poly.pdbx_seq_one_letter_code
_entity_poly.pdbx_strand_id
1 'polypeptide(L)'
;MDRAIIFDVDGTLSETEETHRRAFNRAFQGAGLPWHWDRQLYNKLLAVTGGKERIRYFIESFDAPDVPAVDLDDFIPLLHAKKTGAYTEMVSNGEVELRPGIRALIKDARAKGLRLAIATTTTPANVDALLAVTLGGSRDFEVICAGDSVANKKPAPDVYVLTLERMGLPA
;
A
#
# COMPACT_ATOMS: atom_id res chain seq x y z
N MET A 1 -16.09 -7.57 -26.16
CA MET A 1 -16.29 -7.15 -24.75
C MET A 1 -14.93 -6.84 -24.19
N ASP A 2 -14.73 -5.61 -23.76
CA ASP A 2 -13.49 -5.22 -23.09
C ASP A 2 -13.46 -5.88 -21.72
N ARG A 3 -12.44 -6.68 -21.48
CA ARG A 3 -12.21 -7.36 -20.20
C ARG A 3 -10.93 -6.84 -19.56
N ALA A 4 -10.95 -6.68 -18.26
CA ALA A 4 -9.81 -6.22 -17.50
C ALA A 4 -9.55 -7.11 -16.29
N ILE A 5 -8.31 -7.08 -15.80
CA ILE A 5 -7.93 -7.57 -14.47
C ILE A 5 -7.47 -6.37 -13.66
N ILE A 6 -8.06 -6.19 -12.50
CA ILE A 6 -7.67 -5.15 -11.53
C ILE A 6 -6.98 -5.85 -10.37
N PHE A 7 -5.71 -5.55 -10.18
CA PHE A 7 -4.88 -6.13 -9.12
C PHE A 7 -4.92 -5.26 -7.86
N ASP A 8 -4.93 -5.87 -6.71
CA ASP A 8 -4.40 -5.26 -5.50
C ASP A 8 -2.87 -5.44 -5.46
N VAL A 9 -2.20 -4.80 -4.50
CA VAL A 9 -0.74 -4.84 -4.36
C VAL A 9 -0.34 -5.71 -3.18
N ASP A 10 -0.68 -5.28 -1.98
CA ASP A 10 -0.21 -5.88 -0.73
C ASP A 10 -0.88 -7.24 -0.49
N GLY A 11 -0.07 -8.30 -0.39
CA GLY A 11 -0.57 -9.68 -0.31
C GLY A 11 -1.10 -10.26 -1.63
N THR A 12 -1.11 -9.48 -2.74
CA THR A 12 -1.59 -9.90 -4.07
C THR A 12 -0.46 -9.94 -5.08
N LEU A 13 0.11 -8.80 -5.45
CA LEU A 13 1.29 -8.78 -6.31
C LEU A 13 2.54 -9.26 -5.56
N SER A 14 2.69 -8.89 -4.31
CA SER A 14 3.85 -9.17 -3.46
C SER A 14 3.44 -9.34 -2.00
N GLU A 15 4.21 -10.13 -1.25
CA GLU A 15 4.06 -10.23 0.20
C GLU A 15 4.80 -9.08 0.87
N THR A 16 4.10 -8.01 1.18
CA THR A 16 4.67 -6.73 1.62
C THR A 16 4.46 -6.42 3.09
N GLU A 17 3.59 -7.16 3.80
CA GLU A 17 3.15 -6.79 5.15
C GLU A 17 4.29 -6.74 6.17
N GLU A 18 5.23 -7.67 6.12
CA GLU A 18 6.39 -7.64 7.02
C GLU A 18 7.29 -6.43 6.72
N THR A 19 7.47 -6.09 5.45
CA THR A 19 8.24 -4.90 5.04
C THR A 19 7.52 -3.62 5.49
N HIS A 20 6.20 -3.57 5.38
CA HIS A 20 5.41 -2.46 5.91
C HIS A 20 5.56 -2.32 7.42
N ARG A 21 5.44 -3.41 8.18
CA ARG A 21 5.63 -3.40 9.64
C ARG A 21 7.01 -2.88 10.03
N ARG A 22 8.06 -3.36 9.38
CA ARG A 22 9.45 -2.91 9.62
C ARG A 22 9.63 -1.43 9.27
N ALA A 23 9.01 -0.96 8.20
CA ALA A 23 9.04 0.44 7.80
C ALA A 23 8.34 1.35 8.83
N PHE A 24 7.22 0.92 9.45
CA PHE A 24 6.60 1.62 10.57
C PHE A 24 7.55 1.72 11.75
N ASN A 25 8.13 0.62 12.20
CA ASN A 25 9.07 0.62 13.34
C ASN A 25 10.29 1.51 13.08
N ARG A 26 10.82 1.52 11.85
CA ARG A 26 11.92 2.40 11.46
C ARG A 26 11.50 3.88 11.50
N ALA A 27 10.28 4.20 11.08
CA ALA A 27 9.74 5.55 11.15
C ALA A 27 9.55 6.02 12.60
N PHE A 28 9.05 5.16 13.48
CA PHE A 28 8.89 5.45 14.92
C PHE A 28 10.24 5.72 15.57
N GLN A 29 11.21 4.85 15.34
CA GLN A 29 12.58 5.04 15.83
C GLN A 29 13.19 6.35 15.33
N GLY A 30 13.06 6.65 14.04
CA GLY A 30 13.57 7.88 13.43
C GLY A 30 12.81 9.16 13.85
N ALA A 31 11.66 9.01 14.50
CA ALA A 31 10.91 10.09 15.13
C ALA A 31 11.13 10.19 16.66
N GLY A 32 11.99 9.34 17.23
CA GLY A 32 12.25 9.32 18.68
C GLY A 32 11.09 8.77 19.51
N LEU A 33 10.17 8.01 18.89
CA LEU A 33 9.02 7.43 19.58
C LEU A 33 9.38 6.06 20.16
N PRO A 34 8.91 5.71 21.36
CA PRO A 34 9.16 4.40 21.97
C PRO A 34 8.26 3.29 21.40
N TRP A 35 7.55 3.57 20.29
CA TRP A 35 6.60 2.64 19.71
C TRP A 35 7.31 1.52 18.96
N HIS A 36 6.81 0.31 19.19
CA HIS A 36 7.27 -0.86 18.46
C HIS A 36 6.10 -1.79 18.14
N TRP A 37 5.80 -1.99 16.87
CA TRP A 37 4.80 -2.94 16.42
C TRP A 37 5.47 -4.29 16.17
N ASP A 38 5.28 -5.24 17.08
CA ASP A 38 5.60 -6.64 16.83
C ASP A 38 4.59 -7.27 15.85
N ARG A 39 4.81 -8.50 15.45
CA ARG A 39 3.91 -9.19 14.51
C ARG A 39 2.50 -9.37 15.06
N GLN A 40 2.36 -9.65 16.36
CA GLN A 40 1.06 -9.88 16.97
C GLN A 40 0.23 -8.60 17.01
N LEU A 41 0.82 -7.50 17.44
CA LEU A 41 0.18 -6.18 17.43
C LEU A 41 -0.14 -5.74 16.01
N TYR A 42 0.83 -5.87 15.09
CA TYR A 42 0.62 -5.48 13.70
C TYR A 42 -0.55 -6.22 13.05
N ASN A 43 -0.69 -7.52 13.29
CA ASN A 43 -1.84 -8.29 12.80
C ASN A 43 -3.18 -7.76 13.31
N LYS A 44 -3.25 -7.28 14.57
CA LYS A 44 -4.47 -6.63 15.10
C LYS A 44 -4.72 -5.29 14.38
N LEU A 45 -3.66 -4.53 14.11
CA LEU A 45 -3.74 -3.24 13.46
C LEU A 45 -4.12 -3.35 11.96
N LEU A 46 -3.94 -4.50 11.32
CA LEU A 46 -4.40 -4.78 9.96
C LEU A 46 -5.93 -4.75 9.81
N ALA A 47 -6.69 -4.78 10.92
CA ALA A 47 -8.14 -4.55 10.88
C ALA A 47 -8.51 -3.16 10.34
N VAL A 48 -7.58 -2.20 10.39
CA VAL A 48 -7.76 -0.85 9.83
C VAL A 48 -6.96 -0.72 8.54
N THR A 49 -7.68 -0.39 7.48
CA THR A 49 -7.10 -0.17 6.15
C THR A 49 -6.52 1.24 6.01
N GLY A 50 -5.32 1.33 5.45
CA GLY A 50 -4.59 2.59 5.28
C GLY A 50 -3.55 2.83 6.38
N GLY A 51 -2.40 3.37 5.98
CA GLY A 51 -1.27 3.54 6.90
C GLY A 51 -1.46 4.68 7.91
N LYS A 52 -2.08 5.77 7.49
CA LYS A 52 -2.39 6.92 8.38
C LYS A 52 -3.48 6.55 9.36
N GLU A 53 -4.52 5.90 8.88
CA GLU A 53 -5.64 5.42 9.67
C GLU A 53 -5.18 4.38 10.70
N ARG A 54 -4.25 3.53 10.35
CA ARG A 54 -3.63 2.54 11.25
C ARG A 54 -2.81 3.17 12.36
N ILE A 55 -2.04 4.24 12.08
CA ILE A 55 -1.33 5.00 13.11
C ILE A 55 -2.33 5.63 14.07
N ARG A 56 -3.39 6.28 13.56
CA ARG A 56 -4.42 6.88 14.39
C ARG A 56 -5.11 5.85 15.28
N TYR A 57 -5.50 4.72 14.70
CA TYR A 57 -6.11 3.62 15.44
C TYR A 57 -5.22 3.07 16.54
N PHE A 58 -3.91 2.97 16.29
CA PHE A 58 -2.95 2.59 17.33
C PHE A 58 -2.92 3.61 18.48
N ILE A 59 -2.83 4.88 18.18
CA ILE A 59 -2.82 5.95 19.19
C ILE A 59 -4.09 5.94 20.05
N GLU A 60 -5.25 5.79 19.41
CA GLU A 60 -6.55 5.92 20.07
C GLU A 60 -7.02 4.65 20.79
N SER A 61 -6.53 3.47 20.40
CA SER A 61 -7.09 2.18 20.83
C SER A 61 -6.10 1.25 21.55
N PHE A 62 -4.81 1.58 21.60
CA PHE A 62 -3.77 0.71 22.15
C PHE A 62 -2.89 1.40 23.21
N ASP A 63 -3.38 2.47 23.85
CA ASP A 63 -2.66 3.21 24.89
C ASP A 63 -1.20 3.53 24.48
N ALA A 64 -1.03 4.09 23.28
CA ALA A 64 0.28 4.41 22.72
C ALA A 64 1.08 5.28 23.72
N PRO A 65 2.28 4.86 24.15
CA PRO A 65 3.07 5.64 25.11
C PRO A 65 3.65 6.90 24.44
N ASP A 66 3.82 7.95 25.23
CA ASP A 66 4.52 9.17 24.84
C ASP A 66 4.04 9.76 23.50
N VAL A 67 2.71 9.81 23.31
CA VAL A 67 2.13 10.50 22.16
C VAL A 67 2.51 11.98 22.24
N PRO A 68 3.15 12.55 21.22
CA PRO A 68 3.50 13.96 21.23
C PRO A 68 2.29 14.85 21.45
N ALA A 69 2.44 15.92 22.25
CA ALA A 69 1.40 16.92 22.52
C ALA A 69 1.27 17.89 21.33
N VAL A 70 0.93 17.36 20.15
CA VAL A 70 0.78 18.09 18.89
C VAL A 70 -0.52 17.69 18.20
N ASP A 71 -0.94 18.45 17.20
CA ASP A 71 -2.08 18.07 16.40
C ASP A 71 -1.78 16.77 15.63
N LEU A 72 -2.62 15.76 15.85
CA LEU A 72 -2.48 14.46 15.19
C LEU A 72 -2.75 14.54 13.68
N ASP A 73 -3.54 15.51 13.23
CA ASP A 73 -3.83 15.70 11.81
C ASP A 73 -2.61 16.21 11.04
N ASP A 74 -1.70 16.90 11.70
CA ASP A 74 -0.40 17.29 11.16
C ASP A 74 0.67 16.20 11.39
N PHE A 75 0.69 15.61 12.56
CA PHE A 75 1.72 14.65 12.96
C PHE A 75 1.68 13.33 12.19
N ILE A 76 0.48 12.74 12.07
CA ILE A 76 0.32 11.42 11.42
C ILE A 76 0.77 11.43 9.96
N PRO A 77 0.41 12.42 9.12
CA PRO A 77 0.92 12.51 7.76
C PRO A 77 2.45 12.58 7.67
N LEU A 78 3.10 13.35 8.55
CA LEU A 78 4.56 13.47 8.59
C LEU A 78 5.24 12.15 9.00
N LEU A 79 4.69 11.47 10.01
CA LEU A 79 5.19 10.17 10.44
C LEU A 79 5.00 9.11 9.35
N HIS A 80 3.84 9.13 8.68
CA HIS A 80 3.57 8.24 7.57
C HIS A 80 4.46 8.50 6.34
N ALA A 81 4.83 9.75 6.08
CA ALA A 81 5.81 10.09 5.03
C ALA A 81 7.19 9.47 5.33
N LYS A 82 7.66 9.55 6.59
CA LYS A 82 8.90 8.85 7.02
C LYS A 82 8.81 7.34 6.82
N LYS A 83 7.67 6.73 7.18
CA LYS A 83 7.40 5.31 6.94
C LYS A 83 7.46 4.97 5.45
N THR A 84 6.85 5.79 4.60
CA THR A 84 6.87 5.59 3.14
C THR A 84 8.31 5.62 2.61
N GLY A 85 9.13 6.59 3.03
CA GLY A 85 10.54 6.64 2.68
C GLY A 85 11.32 5.38 3.10
N ALA A 86 11.11 4.91 4.34
CA ALA A 86 11.73 3.66 4.82
C ALA A 86 11.28 2.44 4.01
N TYR A 87 10.01 2.35 3.64
CA TYR A 87 9.47 1.26 2.82
C TYR A 87 10.09 1.27 1.42
N THR A 88 10.09 2.42 0.74
CA THR A 88 10.63 2.52 -0.62
C THR A 88 12.13 2.22 -0.66
N GLU A 89 12.88 2.57 0.37
CA GLU A 89 14.30 2.20 0.51
C GLU A 89 14.46 0.68 0.64
N MET A 90 13.68 0.01 1.52
CA MET A 90 13.71 -1.45 1.68
C MET A 90 13.37 -2.16 0.36
N VAL A 91 12.34 -1.71 -0.35
CA VAL A 91 11.96 -2.26 -1.66
C VAL A 91 13.08 -2.06 -2.68
N SER A 92 13.69 -0.88 -2.74
CA SER A 92 14.81 -0.59 -3.66
C SER A 92 16.04 -1.46 -3.38
N ASN A 93 16.21 -1.90 -2.15
CA ASN A 93 17.26 -2.84 -1.75
C ASN A 93 16.92 -4.32 -2.05
N GLY A 94 15.78 -4.58 -2.71
CA GLY A 94 15.39 -5.94 -3.11
C GLY A 94 14.75 -6.78 -2.00
N GLU A 95 14.20 -6.15 -0.95
CA GLU A 95 13.57 -6.87 0.17
C GLU A 95 12.16 -7.39 -0.15
N VAL A 96 11.64 -7.11 -1.34
CA VAL A 96 10.30 -7.54 -1.78
C VAL A 96 10.37 -8.11 -3.19
N GLU A 97 9.74 -9.26 -3.38
CA GLU A 97 9.62 -9.93 -4.67
C GLU A 97 8.15 -10.12 -5.05
N LEU A 98 7.87 -10.32 -6.34
CA LEU A 98 6.54 -10.75 -6.78
C LEU A 98 6.20 -12.13 -6.22
N ARG A 99 4.94 -12.33 -5.88
CA ARG A 99 4.46 -13.67 -5.56
C ARG A 99 4.63 -14.62 -6.75
N PRO A 100 4.88 -15.92 -6.48
CA PRO A 100 5.00 -16.91 -7.53
C PRO A 100 3.81 -16.88 -8.50
N GLY A 101 4.11 -16.88 -9.80
CA GLY A 101 3.09 -16.89 -10.86
C GLY A 101 2.58 -15.51 -11.31
N ILE A 102 2.76 -14.44 -10.54
CA ILE A 102 2.26 -13.09 -10.89
C ILE A 102 2.84 -12.61 -12.22
N ARG A 103 4.14 -12.74 -12.42
CA ARG A 103 4.78 -12.33 -13.69
C ARG A 103 4.21 -13.09 -14.89
N ALA A 104 3.98 -14.40 -14.73
CA ALA A 104 3.38 -15.22 -15.78
C ALA A 104 1.93 -14.80 -16.04
N LEU A 105 1.14 -14.56 -14.99
CA LEU A 105 -0.25 -14.10 -15.11
C LEU A 105 -0.35 -12.76 -15.86
N ILE A 106 0.49 -11.78 -15.53
CA ILE A 106 0.53 -10.48 -16.22
C ILE A 106 0.83 -10.69 -17.71
N LYS A 107 1.86 -11.49 -18.03
CA LYS A 107 2.25 -11.78 -19.40
C LYS A 107 1.12 -12.47 -20.19
N ASP A 108 0.50 -13.48 -19.60
CA ASP A 108 -0.57 -14.25 -20.24
C ASP A 108 -1.85 -13.42 -20.44
N ALA A 109 -2.20 -12.60 -19.46
CA ALA A 109 -3.34 -11.69 -19.55
C ALA A 109 -3.16 -10.70 -20.70
N ARG A 110 -1.99 -10.09 -20.82
CA ARG A 110 -1.65 -9.17 -21.93
C ARG A 110 -1.67 -9.90 -23.29
N ALA A 111 -1.10 -11.09 -23.35
CA ALA A 111 -1.10 -11.88 -24.60
C ALA A 111 -2.53 -12.23 -25.07
N LYS A 112 -3.48 -12.30 -24.13
CA LYS A 112 -4.91 -12.51 -24.40
C LYS A 112 -5.69 -11.21 -24.64
N GLY A 113 -5.01 -10.06 -24.71
CA GLY A 113 -5.64 -8.77 -24.95
C GLY A 113 -6.45 -8.24 -23.75
N LEU A 114 -6.19 -8.73 -22.53
CA LEU A 114 -6.81 -8.19 -21.33
C LEU A 114 -6.13 -6.88 -20.94
N ARG A 115 -6.93 -5.90 -20.54
CA ARG A 115 -6.46 -4.63 -19.96
C ARG A 115 -6.11 -4.84 -18.49
N LEU A 116 -5.05 -4.23 -18.02
CA LEU A 116 -4.58 -4.42 -16.63
C LEU A 116 -4.60 -3.09 -15.89
N ALA A 117 -5.03 -3.13 -14.62
CA ALA A 117 -5.02 -1.99 -13.72
C ALA A 117 -4.64 -2.40 -12.30
N ILE A 118 -4.32 -1.41 -11.49
CA ILE A 118 -4.09 -1.58 -10.05
C ILE A 118 -5.09 -0.72 -9.28
N ALA A 119 -5.69 -1.31 -8.23
CA ALA A 119 -6.54 -0.63 -7.25
C ALA A 119 -6.07 -1.02 -5.84
N THR A 120 -5.43 -0.09 -5.14
CA THR A 120 -4.81 -0.37 -3.83
C THR A 120 -4.96 0.80 -2.87
N THR A 121 -4.85 0.52 -1.58
CA THR A 121 -4.82 1.54 -0.51
C THR A 121 -3.41 1.96 -0.12
N THR A 122 -2.38 1.29 -0.63
CA THR A 122 -0.99 1.71 -0.43
C THR A 122 -0.67 2.99 -1.23
N THR A 123 0.34 3.74 -0.81
CA THR A 123 0.67 5.02 -1.46
C THR A 123 1.21 4.85 -2.88
N PRO A 124 1.00 5.83 -3.79
CA PRO A 124 1.59 5.79 -5.13
C PRO A 124 3.10 5.51 -5.11
N ALA A 125 3.86 6.16 -4.22
CA ALA A 125 5.30 5.97 -4.10
C ALA A 125 5.68 4.50 -3.78
N ASN A 126 4.89 3.81 -2.96
CA ASN A 126 5.11 2.39 -2.67
C ASN A 126 4.87 1.52 -3.89
N VAL A 127 3.80 1.81 -4.66
CA VAL A 127 3.49 1.09 -5.91
C VAL A 127 4.61 1.30 -6.91
N ASP A 128 5.04 2.54 -7.12
CA ASP A 128 6.09 2.89 -8.08
C ASP A 128 7.41 2.17 -7.74
N ALA A 129 7.82 2.20 -6.47
CA ALA A 129 9.02 1.51 -6.01
C ALA A 129 8.94 0.00 -6.26
N LEU A 130 7.82 -0.63 -5.91
CA LEU A 130 7.60 -2.06 -6.11
C LEU A 130 7.65 -2.43 -7.59
N LEU A 131 6.90 -1.73 -8.43
CA LEU A 131 6.84 -2.01 -9.87
C LEU A 131 8.19 -1.77 -10.56
N ALA A 132 8.92 -0.73 -10.16
CA ALA A 132 10.25 -0.45 -10.70
C ALA A 132 11.21 -1.61 -10.47
N VAL A 133 11.28 -2.14 -9.25
CA VAL A 133 12.19 -3.24 -8.88
C VAL A 133 11.73 -4.57 -9.45
N THR A 134 10.42 -4.84 -9.44
CA THR A 134 9.91 -6.19 -9.75
C THR A 134 9.52 -6.38 -11.22
N LEU A 135 9.04 -5.33 -11.90
CA LEU A 135 8.54 -5.39 -13.28
C LEU A 135 9.26 -4.43 -14.24
N GLY A 136 10.19 -3.61 -13.74
CA GLY A 136 10.86 -2.59 -14.53
C GLY A 136 9.97 -1.39 -14.85
N GLY A 137 8.96 -1.14 -14.02
CA GLY A 137 8.03 -0.01 -14.08
C GLY A 137 6.58 -0.41 -14.28
N SER A 138 5.73 0.59 -14.46
CA SER A 138 4.26 0.47 -14.49
C SER A 138 3.65 0.21 -15.88
N ARG A 139 4.46 0.07 -16.92
CA ARG A 139 4.02 0.01 -18.35
C ARG A 139 3.01 -1.10 -18.67
N ASP A 140 2.89 -2.11 -17.82
CA ASP A 140 1.95 -3.22 -18.00
C ASP A 140 0.53 -2.84 -17.53
N PHE A 141 0.39 -1.78 -16.75
CA PHE A 141 -0.87 -1.32 -16.19
C PHE A 141 -1.32 -0.01 -16.82
N GLU A 142 -2.53 0.00 -17.35
CA GLU A 142 -3.14 1.16 -18.01
C GLU A 142 -3.56 2.24 -16.99
N VAL A 143 -4.08 1.79 -15.84
CA VAL A 143 -4.57 2.66 -14.76
C VAL A 143 -4.03 2.16 -13.43
N ILE A 144 -3.59 3.09 -12.59
CA ILE A 144 -3.20 2.83 -11.20
C ILE A 144 -3.96 3.81 -10.30
N CYS A 145 -4.84 3.27 -9.45
CA CYS A 145 -5.51 4.01 -8.38
C CYS A 145 -4.93 3.56 -7.04
N ALA A 146 -4.28 4.48 -6.34
CA ALA A 146 -3.50 4.17 -5.14
C ALA A 146 -3.69 5.22 -4.04
N GLY A 147 -3.54 4.82 -2.80
CA GLY A 147 -3.53 5.68 -1.62
C GLY A 147 -4.83 6.44 -1.41
N ASP A 148 -4.73 7.75 -1.35
CA ASP A 148 -5.85 8.66 -1.08
C ASP A 148 -6.60 9.09 -2.37
N SER A 149 -6.58 8.26 -3.42
CA SER A 149 -7.31 8.53 -4.67
C SER A 149 -8.83 8.61 -4.47
N VAL A 150 -9.33 8.05 -3.37
CA VAL A 150 -10.75 8.01 -3.01
C VAL A 150 -10.93 8.35 -1.53
N ALA A 151 -12.11 8.86 -1.17
CA ALA A 151 -12.44 9.23 0.20
C ALA A 151 -12.65 7.99 1.10
N ASN A 152 -13.36 6.98 0.59
CA ASN A 152 -13.63 5.76 1.35
C ASN A 152 -12.69 4.64 0.87
N LYS A 153 -11.84 4.16 1.79
CA LYS A 153 -10.90 3.07 1.51
C LYS A 153 -11.59 1.70 1.57
N LYS A 154 -10.95 0.68 1.03
CA LYS A 154 -11.41 -0.70 1.16
C LYS A 154 -11.77 -1.03 2.61
N PRO A 155 -12.88 -1.72 2.88
CA PRO A 155 -13.68 -2.53 1.95
C PRO A 155 -14.70 -1.76 1.10
N ALA A 156 -14.77 -0.42 1.15
CA ALA A 156 -15.60 0.34 0.23
C ALA A 156 -15.18 0.10 -1.23
N PRO A 157 -16.12 0.09 -2.19
CA PRO A 157 -15.83 -0.21 -3.59
C PRO A 157 -15.20 0.96 -4.35
N ASP A 158 -15.09 2.13 -3.74
CA ASP A 158 -14.75 3.40 -4.37
C ASP A 158 -13.52 3.33 -5.28
N VAL A 159 -12.44 2.69 -4.80
CA VAL A 159 -11.19 2.58 -5.59
C VAL A 159 -11.38 1.71 -6.84
N TYR A 160 -12.23 0.70 -6.78
CA TYR A 160 -12.55 -0.13 -7.94
C TYR A 160 -13.43 0.60 -8.94
N VAL A 161 -14.45 1.32 -8.45
CA VAL A 161 -15.32 2.17 -9.29
C VAL A 161 -14.48 3.22 -10.01
N LEU A 162 -13.62 3.95 -9.28
CA LEU A 162 -12.71 4.93 -9.88
C LEU A 162 -11.78 4.30 -10.94
N THR A 163 -11.29 3.08 -10.67
CA THR A 163 -10.41 2.38 -11.61
C THR A 163 -11.16 2.03 -12.89
N LEU A 164 -12.39 1.51 -12.78
CA LEU A 164 -13.25 1.20 -13.93
C LEU A 164 -13.61 2.45 -14.73
N GLU A 165 -13.97 3.54 -14.06
CA GLU A 165 -14.24 4.84 -14.70
C GLU A 165 -13.05 5.33 -15.51
N ARG A 166 -11.83 5.30 -14.94
CA ARG A 166 -10.61 5.70 -15.63
C ARG A 166 -10.25 4.79 -16.81
N MET A 167 -10.64 3.54 -16.74
CA MET A 167 -10.53 2.58 -17.84
C MET A 167 -11.63 2.74 -18.89
N GLY A 168 -12.69 3.53 -18.65
CA GLY A 168 -13.86 3.62 -19.50
C GLY A 168 -14.67 2.32 -19.56
N LEU A 169 -14.68 1.55 -18.46
CA LEU A 169 -15.42 0.30 -18.31
C LEU A 169 -16.63 0.49 -17.38
N PRO A 170 -17.74 -0.22 -17.63
CA PRO A 170 -18.87 -0.22 -16.70
C PRO A 170 -18.49 -0.89 -15.38
N ALA A 171 -19.08 -0.38 -14.27
CA ALA A 171 -18.95 -0.96 -12.93
C ALA A 171 -19.82 -2.19 -12.73
#